data_b0afb126c43e253ee1ea2094f2b2e660
#
_entry.id   b0afb126c43e253ee1ea2094f2b2e660
#
_cell.length_a   1.000
_cell.length_b   1.000
_cell.length_c   1.000
_cell.angle_alpha   90.00
_cell.angle_beta   90.00
_cell.angle_gamma   90.00
#
_symmetry.space_group_name_H-M   'P 1'
#
loop_
_entity.id
_entity.type
_entity.pdbx_description
1 polymer ?
#
loop_
_entity_poly.entity_id
_entity_poly.type
_entity_poly.pdbx_seq_one_letter_code
_entity_poly.pdbx_strand_id
1 'polypeptide(L)'
;MVVGTRRVIAGVNGSVRSLAALRVGAAEARSAGAELLPVLAWTPAGGEVAYIRSPCPPLLRVWEQDARDCLHTALDEAFGGMPDGLVVHPVIVRGAPGPSLVWIADRPEDLLVVGCGGWRRLGRTVHGSVSRYCLAHARCPVLAVPAPEMIRELRPWHRWRPEDFAAPRT
;
A
#
# COMPACT_ATOMS: atom_id res chain seq x y z
N MET A 1 -28.25 -12.03 -15.88
CA MET A 1 -26.98 -11.30 -15.89
C MET A 1 -26.74 -10.81 -14.47
N VAL A 2 -25.90 -11.47 -13.69
CA VAL A 2 -25.51 -10.98 -12.36
C VAL A 2 -24.57 -9.79 -12.63
N VAL A 3 -25.06 -8.57 -12.44
CA VAL A 3 -24.21 -7.37 -12.44
C VAL A 3 -23.30 -7.55 -11.23
N GLY A 4 -22.06 -7.96 -11.45
CA GLY A 4 -21.07 -8.08 -10.40
C GLY A 4 -20.88 -6.73 -9.74
N THR A 5 -20.96 -6.68 -8.41
CA THR A 5 -20.72 -5.46 -7.63
C THR A 5 -19.36 -4.90 -8.02
N ARG A 6 -19.30 -3.63 -8.34
CA ARG A 6 -18.06 -2.92 -8.67
C ARG A 6 -17.14 -2.92 -7.44
N ARG A 7 -15.84 -3.12 -7.63
CA ARG A 7 -14.88 -3.18 -6.54
C ARG A 7 -13.82 -2.09 -6.67
N VAL A 8 -13.46 -1.47 -5.57
CA VAL A 8 -12.30 -0.59 -5.45
C VAL A 8 -11.28 -1.28 -4.57
N ILE A 9 -10.16 -1.63 -5.14
CA ILE A 9 -9.05 -2.31 -4.48
C ILE A 9 -8.03 -1.26 -4.03
N ALA A 10 -7.75 -1.14 -2.74
CA ALA A 10 -6.79 -0.17 -2.20
C ALA A 10 -5.56 -0.89 -1.62
N GLY A 11 -4.38 -0.63 -2.18
CA GLY A 11 -3.13 -1.18 -1.66
C GLY A 11 -2.69 -0.51 -0.37
N VAL A 12 -2.54 -1.28 0.71
CA VAL A 12 -2.20 -0.82 2.07
C VAL A 12 -0.86 -1.43 2.53
N ASN A 13 -0.03 -0.63 3.20
CA ASN A 13 1.21 -1.07 3.84
C ASN A 13 1.56 -0.25 5.10
N GLY A 14 0.60 0.42 5.71
CA GLY A 14 0.79 1.26 6.91
C GLY A 14 1.52 2.57 6.66
N SER A 15 1.97 2.89 5.45
CA SER A 15 2.61 4.17 5.17
C SER A 15 1.56 5.27 4.95
N VAL A 16 1.93 6.54 5.24
CA VAL A 16 1.06 7.69 5.02
C VAL A 16 0.56 7.80 3.57
N ARG A 17 1.33 7.33 2.60
CA ARG A 17 0.91 7.28 1.19
C ARG A 17 -0.17 6.24 0.96
N SER A 18 -0.05 5.08 1.59
CA SER A 18 -1.09 4.06 1.50
C SER A 18 -2.36 4.45 2.24
N LEU A 19 -2.24 5.20 3.35
CA LEU A 19 -3.41 5.77 4.04
C LEU A 19 -4.12 6.81 3.17
N ALA A 20 -3.38 7.67 2.47
CA ALA A 20 -3.97 8.61 1.50
C ALA A 20 -4.67 7.86 0.36
N ALA A 21 -4.05 6.82 -0.19
CA ALA A 21 -4.66 5.98 -1.22
C ALA A 21 -5.93 5.27 -0.70
N LEU A 22 -5.92 4.79 0.54
CA LEU A 22 -7.06 4.13 1.17
C LEU A 22 -8.25 5.11 1.33
N ARG A 23 -7.98 6.36 1.76
CA ARG A 23 -9.04 7.40 1.86
C ARG A 23 -9.63 7.76 0.50
N VAL A 24 -8.79 7.91 -0.52
CA VAL A 24 -9.23 8.16 -1.89
C VAL A 24 -10.04 6.98 -2.41
N GLY A 25 -9.57 5.75 -2.21
CA GLY A 25 -10.29 4.53 -2.59
C GLY A 25 -11.67 4.43 -1.94
N ALA A 26 -11.80 4.81 -0.67
CA ALA A 26 -13.09 4.85 0.03
C ALA A 26 -14.04 5.92 -0.55
N ALA A 27 -13.52 7.08 -0.94
CA ALA A 27 -14.30 8.12 -1.60
C ALA A 27 -14.80 7.66 -2.97
N GLU A 28 -13.94 7.03 -3.77
CA GLU A 28 -14.32 6.45 -5.07
C GLU A 28 -15.36 5.33 -4.93
N ALA A 29 -15.18 4.44 -3.93
CA ALA A 29 -16.13 3.36 -3.67
C ALA A 29 -17.52 3.90 -3.28
N ARG A 30 -17.58 4.93 -2.42
CA ARG A 30 -18.85 5.58 -2.08
C ARG A 30 -19.52 6.23 -3.27
N SER A 31 -18.76 6.96 -4.09
CA SER A 31 -19.31 7.67 -5.24
C SER A 31 -19.84 6.72 -6.33
N ALA A 32 -19.21 5.55 -6.45
CA ALA A 32 -19.58 4.54 -7.44
C ALA A 32 -20.59 3.49 -6.92
N GLY A 33 -20.97 3.53 -5.64
CA GLY A 33 -21.76 2.46 -5.01
C GLY A 33 -21.03 1.10 -5.05
N ALA A 34 -19.70 1.12 -4.93
CA ALA A 34 -18.83 -0.04 -5.04
C ALA A 34 -18.40 -0.55 -3.66
N GLU A 35 -17.93 -1.79 -3.60
CA GLU A 35 -17.28 -2.35 -2.41
C GLU A 35 -15.81 -1.90 -2.34
N LEU A 36 -15.31 -1.66 -1.13
CA LEU A 36 -13.91 -1.36 -0.88
C LEU A 36 -13.16 -2.62 -0.40
N LEU A 37 -12.08 -2.96 -1.07
CA LEU A 37 -11.16 -4.03 -0.69
C LEU A 37 -9.79 -3.44 -0.32
N PRO A 38 -9.56 -3.10 0.95
CA PRO A 38 -8.22 -2.78 1.44
C PRO A 38 -7.36 -4.04 1.42
N VAL A 39 -6.24 -4.01 0.69
CA VAL A 39 -5.37 -5.17 0.49
C VAL A 39 -3.99 -4.90 1.04
N LEU A 40 -3.55 -5.73 1.99
CA LEU A 40 -2.19 -5.75 2.49
C LEU A 40 -1.49 -7.03 2.03
N ALA A 41 -0.47 -6.89 1.20
CA ALA A 41 0.37 -8.00 0.78
C ALA A 41 1.63 -8.06 1.65
N TRP A 42 1.99 -9.26 2.11
CA TRP A 42 3.13 -9.49 2.99
C TRP A 42 3.96 -10.70 2.56
N THR A 43 5.22 -10.70 2.94
CA THR A 43 6.13 -11.83 2.72
C THR A 43 6.86 -12.17 4.01
N PRO A 44 7.25 -13.44 4.23
CA PRO A 44 8.09 -13.81 5.37
C PRO A 44 9.37 -12.96 5.44
N ALA A 45 9.87 -12.72 6.65
CA ALA A 45 11.15 -12.04 6.83
C ALA A 45 12.28 -12.81 6.11
N GLY A 46 13.08 -12.09 5.32
CA GLY A 46 14.07 -12.68 4.41
C GLY A 46 13.51 -13.16 3.07
N GLY A 47 12.20 -13.06 2.86
CA GLY A 47 11.50 -13.43 1.63
C GLY A 47 11.13 -14.92 1.53
N GLU A 48 10.35 -15.26 0.50
CA GLU A 48 9.85 -16.63 0.29
C GLU A 48 10.96 -17.67 0.14
N VAL A 49 12.04 -17.33 -0.54
CA VAL A 49 13.17 -18.25 -0.78
C VAL A 49 13.87 -18.63 0.53
N ALA A 50 14.04 -17.66 1.44
CA ALA A 50 14.63 -17.92 2.76
C ALA A 50 13.70 -18.79 3.60
N TYR A 51 12.41 -18.53 3.57
CA TYR A 51 11.42 -19.33 4.29
C TYR A 51 11.34 -20.77 3.78
N ILE A 52 11.38 -20.99 2.47
CA ILE A 52 11.36 -22.34 1.87
C ILE A 52 12.57 -23.16 2.31
N ARG A 53 13.75 -22.52 2.49
CA ARG A 53 14.97 -23.20 2.93
C ARG A 53 14.95 -23.57 4.42
N SER A 54 14.26 -22.81 5.24
CA SER A 54 14.15 -23.04 6.69
C SER A 54 12.72 -22.70 7.18
N PRO A 55 11.73 -23.57 6.93
CA PRO A 55 10.35 -23.31 7.30
C PRO A 55 10.18 -23.28 8.82
N CYS A 56 9.50 -22.25 9.32
CA CYS A 56 9.11 -22.13 10.72
C CYS A 56 7.62 -21.74 10.84
N PRO A 57 6.69 -22.73 10.88
CA PRO A 57 5.25 -22.47 10.91
C PRO A 57 4.77 -21.59 12.06
N PRO A 58 5.33 -21.67 13.30
CA PRO A 58 4.95 -20.76 14.36
C PRO A 58 5.27 -19.30 14.01
N LEU A 59 6.45 -19.04 13.45
CA LEU A 59 6.88 -17.70 13.06
C LEU A 59 6.06 -17.15 11.87
N LEU A 60 5.67 -18.04 10.96
CA LEU A 60 4.79 -17.65 9.85
C LEU A 60 3.45 -17.10 10.36
N ARG A 61 2.87 -17.73 11.38
CA ARG A 61 1.62 -17.25 12.01
C ARG A 61 1.78 -15.88 12.67
N VAL A 62 2.95 -15.61 13.27
CA VAL A 62 3.25 -14.30 13.85
C VAL A 62 3.27 -13.23 12.75
N TRP A 63 3.99 -13.44 11.66
CA TRP A 63 4.03 -12.48 10.55
C TRP A 63 2.67 -12.27 9.87
N GLU A 64 1.86 -13.32 9.77
CA GLU A 64 0.49 -13.21 9.28
C GLU A 64 -0.37 -12.36 10.22
N GLN A 65 -0.22 -12.55 11.53
CA GLN A 65 -0.94 -11.75 12.52
C GLN A 65 -0.47 -10.29 12.49
N ASP A 66 0.83 -10.03 12.40
CA ASP A 66 1.39 -8.68 12.25
C ASP A 66 0.80 -7.98 11.00
N ALA A 67 0.63 -8.70 9.91
CA ALA A 67 0.01 -8.17 8.70
C ALA A 67 -1.47 -7.82 8.91
N ARG A 68 -2.23 -8.64 9.65
CA ARG A 68 -3.62 -8.34 10.04
C ARG A 68 -3.70 -7.09 10.90
N ASP A 69 -2.86 -7.01 11.92
CA ASP A 69 -2.83 -5.90 12.87
C ASP A 69 -2.43 -4.59 12.16
N CYS A 70 -1.48 -4.65 11.23
CA CYS A 70 -1.10 -3.52 10.39
C CYS A 70 -2.27 -3.03 9.52
N LEU A 71 -3.05 -3.95 8.93
CA LEU A 71 -4.20 -3.58 8.12
C LEU A 71 -5.32 -2.95 8.98
N HIS A 72 -5.60 -3.50 10.17
CA HIS A 72 -6.56 -2.94 11.11
C HIS A 72 -6.13 -1.54 11.57
N THR A 73 -4.87 -1.39 11.98
CA THR A 73 -4.31 -0.08 12.36
C THR A 73 -4.45 0.95 11.23
N ALA A 74 -4.19 0.53 9.99
CA ALA A 74 -4.36 1.43 8.84
C ALA A 74 -5.81 1.86 8.61
N LEU A 75 -6.80 0.98 8.85
CA LEU A 75 -8.21 1.32 8.79
C LEU A 75 -8.60 2.29 9.92
N ASP A 76 -8.12 2.05 11.14
CA ASP A 76 -8.35 2.93 12.29
C ASP A 76 -7.74 4.32 12.07
N GLU A 77 -6.51 4.41 11.57
CA GLU A 77 -5.84 5.66 11.25
C GLU A 77 -6.50 6.41 10.07
N ALA A 78 -7.05 5.67 9.10
CA ALA A 78 -7.70 6.28 7.95
C ALA A 78 -9.10 6.82 8.28
N PHE A 79 -9.88 6.09 9.10
CA PHE A 79 -11.31 6.31 9.26
C PHE A 79 -11.78 6.40 10.71
N GLY A 80 -10.93 6.10 11.70
CA GLY A 80 -11.33 5.95 13.10
C GLY A 80 -12.07 4.65 13.41
N GLY A 81 -11.91 3.64 12.55
CA GLY A 81 -12.58 2.34 12.57
C GLY A 81 -13.10 1.94 11.20
N MET A 82 -14.10 1.08 11.14
CA MET A 82 -14.75 0.71 9.87
C MET A 82 -15.59 1.88 9.36
N PRO A 83 -15.42 2.28 8.09
CA PRO A 83 -16.13 3.43 7.54
C PRO A 83 -17.62 3.14 7.38
N ASP A 84 -18.46 4.03 7.93
CA ASP A 84 -19.91 3.94 7.83
C ASP A 84 -20.41 4.05 6.37
N GLY A 85 -21.49 3.33 6.07
CA GLY A 85 -22.16 3.39 4.77
C GLY A 85 -21.34 2.85 3.60
N LEU A 86 -20.29 2.09 3.86
CA LEU A 86 -19.44 1.44 2.86
C LEU A 86 -19.26 -0.04 3.19
N VAL A 87 -19.46 -0.90 2.20
CA VAL A 87 -19.15 -2.32 2.33
C VAL A 87 -17.64 -2.48 2.18
N VAL A 88 -16.98 -2.96 3.24
CA VAL A 88 -15.51 -3.09 3.29
C VAL A 88 -15.11 -4.54 3.53
N HIS A 89 -14.25 -5.06 2.68
CA HIS A 89 -13.70 -6.42 2.78
C HIS A 89 -12.16 -6.35 2.91
N PRO A 90 -11.60 -6.26 4.13
CA PRO A 90 -10.16 -6.26 4.33
C PRO A 90 -9.55 -7.59 3.91
N VAL A 91 -8.48 -7.54 3.11
CA VAL A 91 -7.80 -8.72 2.56
C VAL A 91 -6.32 -8.67 2.93
N ILE A 92 -5.81 -9.75 3.52
CA ILE A 92 -4.36 -9.98 3.61
C ILE A 92 -3.97 -11.08 2.63
N VAL A 93 -2.85 -10.90 1.96
CA VAL A 93 -2.35 -11.88 1.01
C VAL A 93 -0.85 -12.08 1.18
N ARG A 94 -0.42 -13.35 1.21
CA ARG A 94 1.01 -13.67 1.21
C ARG A 94 1.54 -13.61 -0.21
N GLY A 95 2.46 -12.69 -0.45
CA GLY A 95 3.06 -12.49 -1.77
C GLY A 95 3.66 -11.10 -1.95
N ALA A 96 4.36 -10.91 -3.07
CA ALA A 96 4.90 -9.60 -3.44
C ALA A 96 3.76 -8.60 -3.72
N PRO A 97 3.82 -7.36 -3.19
CA PRO A 97 2.70 -6.43 -3.23
C PRO A 97 2.16 -6.13 -4.64
N GLY A 98 3.02 -5.82 -5.59
CA GLY A 98 2.60 -5.51 -6.97
C GLY A 98 1.83 -6.64 -7.64
N PRO A 99 2.41 -7.84 -7.76
CA PRO A 99 1.74 -9.02 -8.31
C PRO A 99 0.44 -9.38 -7.59
N SER A 100 0.42 -9.31 -6.25
CA SER A 100 -0.76 -9.64 -5.45
C SER A 100 -1.93 -8.68 -5.72
N LEU A 101 -1.64 -7.38 -5.80
CA LEU A 101 -2.66 -6.36 -6.09
C LEU A 101 -3.26 -6.54 -7.50
N VAL A 102 -2.40 -6.78 -8.49
CA VAL A 102 -2.86 -7.02 -9.88
C VAL A 102 -3.67 -8.31 -9.99
N TRP A 103 -3.29 -9.34 -9.24
CA TRP A 103 -4.02 -10.61 -9.21
C TRP A 103 -5.41 -10.47 -8.59
N ILE A 104 -5.56 -9.65 -7.53
CA ILE A 104 -6.85 -9.38 -6.88
C ILE A 104 -7.74 -8.49 -7.75
N ALA A 105 -7.15 -7.47 -8.39
CA ALA A 105 -7.83 -6.57 -9.33
C ALA A 105 -7.92 -7.21 -10.72
N ASP A 106 -8.67 -8.32 -10.81
CA ASP A 106 -8.72 -9.20 -11.99
C ASP A 106 -9.82 -8.86 -12.98
N ARG A 107 -10.76 -7.95 -12.61
CA ARG A 107 -11.90 -7.56 -13.45
C ARG A 107 -11.65 -6.22 -14.13
N PRO A 108 -12.04 -6.07 -15.41
CA PRO A 108 -11.88 -4.78 -16.12
C PRO A 108 -12.62 -3.60 -15.47
N GLU A 109 -13.72 -3.87 -14.76
CA GLU A 109 -14.54 -2.90 -14.05
C GLU A 109 -14.03 -2.53 -12.64
N ASP A 110 -13.00 -3.22 -12.14
CA ASP A 110 -12.33 -2.87 -10.88
C ASP A 110 -11.62 -1.51 -11.01
N LEU A 111 -11.40 -0.86 -9.85
CA LEU A 111 -10.50 0.27 -9.73
C LEU A 111 -9.39 -0.07 -8.73
N LEU A 112 -8.14 -0.07 -9.18
CA LEU A 112 -6.98 -0.30 -8.32
C LEU A 112 -6.39 1.03 -7.85
N VAL A 113 -6.37 1.29 -6.54
CA VAL A 113 -5.86 2.53 -5.94
C VAL A 113 -4.58 2.24 -5.16
N VAL A 114 -3.50 2.93 -5.49
CA VAL A 114 -2.18 2.73 -4.87
C VAL A 114 -1.50 4.06 -4.56
N GLY A 115 -0.81 4.11 -3.42
CA GLY A 115 0.02 5.27 -3.10
C GLY A 115 1.26 5.32 -4.00
N CYS A 116 1.57 6.49 -4.57
CA CYS A 116 2.78 6.67 -5.35
C CYS A 116 3.86 7.47 -4.59
N GLY A 117 5.12 7.04 -4.73
CA GLY A 117 6.29 7.77 -4.27
C GLY A 117 6.68 8.87 -5.26
N GLY A 118 7.13 10.04 -4.76
CA GLY A 118 7.58 11.13 -5.62
C GLY A 118 8.69 10.71 -6.60
N TRP A 119 8.64 11.22 -7.80
CA TRP A 119 9.50 10.96 -8.96
C TRP A 119 10.99 11.32 -8.79
N ARG A 120 11.42 11.83 -7.63
CA ARG A 120 12.76 12.38 -7.43
C ARG A 120 13.66 11.49 -6.58
N ARG A 121 14.01 10.31 -7.08
CA ARG A 121 15.27 9.64 -6.74
C ARG A 121 15.78 8.88 -7.98
N LEU A 122 16.39 9.62 -8.89
CA LEU A 122 17.46 9.08 -9.72
C LEU A 122 18.61 8.73 -8.76
N GLY A 123 18.91 7.48 -8.60
CA GLY A 123 20.06 7.01 -7.84
C GLY A 123 19.64 6.07 -6.70
N ARG A 124 19.78 4.77 -6.94
CA ARG A 124 19.64 3.63 -6.02
C ARG A 124 18.21 3.33 -5.53
N THR A 125 17.57 2.49 -6.24
CA THR A 125 17.12 1.15 -5.82
C THR A 125 16.33 0.51 -6.93
N VAL A 126 16.75 -0.64 -7.32
CA VAL A 126 16.22 -1.54 -8.33
C VAL A 126 15.01 -2.32 -7.80
N HIS A 127 14.21 -1.72 -6.94
CA HIS A 127 12.91 -2.29 -6.59
C HIS A 127 11.85 -1.40 -7.24
N GLY A 128 11.30 -1.89 -8.35
CA GLY A 128 10.19 -1.24 -9.03
C GLY A 128 9.11 -0.90 -8.02
N SER A 129 8.69 0.37 -7.95
CA SER A 129 7.63 0.75 -7.01
C SER A 129 6.37 -0.06 -7.31
N VAL A 130 5.63 -0.44 -6.28
CA VAL A 130 4.35 -1.16 -6.40
C VAL A 130 3.42 -0.45 -7.39
N SER A 131 3.32 0.88 -7.31
CA SER A 131 2.51 1.67 -8.22
C SER A 131 2.95 1.54 -9.68
N ARG A 132 4.25 1.51 -9.96
CA ARG A 132 4.77 1.30 -11.32
C ARG A 132 4.42 -0.09 -11.84
N TYR A 133 4.55 -1.10 -11.00
CA TYR A 133 4.17 -2.47 -11.37
C TYR A 133 2.69 -2.55 -11.69
N CYS A 134 1.82 -2.01 -10.84
CA CYS A 134 0.37 -1.99 -11.05
C CYS A 134 0.00 -1.26 -12.36
N LEU A 135 0.57 -0.07 -12.61
CA LEU A 135 0.34 0.68 -13.84
C LEU A 135 0.74 -0.07 -15.13
N ALA A 136 1.78 -0.91 -15.03
CA ALA A 136 2.26 -1.66 -16.18
C ALA A 136 1.50 -2.99 -16.43
N HIS A 137 0.88 -3.58 -15.39
CA HIS A 137 0.37 -4.95 -15.47
C HIS A 137 -1.11 -5.10 -15.13
N ALA A 138 -1.77 -4.09 -14.57
CA ALA A 138 -3.20 -4.18 -14.25
C ALA A 138 -4.06 -4.24 -15.53
N ARG A 139 -5.16 -4.97 -15.45
CA ARG A 139 -6.17 -5.08 -16.51
C ARG A 139 -7.35 -4.15 -16.30
N CYS A 140 -7.34 -3.39 -15.21
CA CYS A 140 -8.34 -2.41 -14.81
C CYS A 140 -7.70 -1.01 -14.71
N PRO A 141 -8.48 0.07 -14.59
CA PRO A 141 -7.98 1.40 -14.27
C PRO A 141 -7.17 1.41 -12.98
N VAL A 142 -6.04 2.14 -12.97
CA VAL A 142 -5.16 2.31 -11.80
C VAL A 142 -5.09 3.78 -11.42
N LEU A 143 -5.46 4.10 -10.19
CA LEU A 143 -5.35 5.43 -9.60
C LEU A 143 -4.12 5.50 -8.70
N ALA A 144 -3.11 6.25 -9.11
CA ALA A 144 -1.90 6.48 -8.34
C ALA A 144 -2.01 7.77 -7.51
N VAL A 145 -2.10 7.62 -6.19
CA VAL A 145 -2.32 8.74 -5.25
C VAL A 145 -0.99 9.26 -4.74
N PRO A 146 -0.66 10.54 -4.96
CA PRO A 146 0.57 11.14 -4.45
C PRO A 146 0.56 11.28 -2.92
N ALA A 147 1.75 11.42 -2.32
CA ALA A 147 1.84 11.74 -0.91
C ALA A 147 1.17 13.10 -0.61
N PRO A 148 0.49 13.24 0.54
CA PRO A 148 -0.06 14.51 0.98
C PRO A 148 1.00 15.63 0.97
N GLU A 149 0.59 16.86 0.69
CA GLU A 149 1.51 18.01 0.53
C GLU A 149 2.38 18.26 1.77
N MET A 150 1.81 18.12 2.96
CA MET A 150 2.54 18.25 4.23
C MET A 150 3.81 17.38 4.30
N ILE A 151 3.78 16.16 3.73
CA ILE A 151 4.97 15.29 3.67
C ILE A 151 5.93 15.74 2.58
N ARG A 152 5.44 16.41 1.53
CA ARG A 152 6.28 16.98 0.49
C ARG A 152 7.08 18.17 1.02
N GLU A 153 6.51 18.95 1.93
CA GLU A 153 7.16 20.12 2.56
C GLU A 153 8.16 19.72 3.65
N LEU A 154 7.91 18.65 4.41
CA LEU A 154 8.83 18.14 5.44
C LEU A 154 10.10 17.48 4.86
N ARG A 155 10.19 17.26 3.55
CA ARG A 155 11.35 16.63 2.89
C ARG A 155 12.64 17.48 2.83
N PRO A 156 12.67 18.82 2.91
CA PRO A 156 13.91 19.58 2.94
C PRO A 156 14.78 19.32 4.17
N TRP A 157 14.19 18.92 5.30
CA TRP A 157 14.87 18.77 6.60
C TRP A 157 15.77 17.54 6.71
N HIS A 158 15.73 16.58 5.79
CA HIS A 158 16.59 15.40 5.80
C HIS A 158 17.88 15.56 4.98
N ARG A 159 18.26 16.78 4.63
CA ARG A 159 19.55 17.09 4.00
C ARG A 159 20.55 17.63 5.02
N TRP A 160 20.57 17.01 6.20
CA TRP A 160 21.67 17.22 7.13
C TRP A 160 22.91 16.55 6.55
N ARG A 161 23.93 17.34 6.26
CA ARG A 161 25.25 16.87 5.88
C ARG A 161 26.11 16.79 7.14
N PRO A 162 27.02 15.80 7.26
CA PRO A 162 27.93 15.71 8.42
C PRO A 162 28.75 16.98 8.62
N GLU A 163 28.99 17.77 7.57
CA GLU A 163 29.69 19.04 7.59
C GLU A 163 28.94 20.17 8.31
N ASP A 164 27.62 20.06 8.49
CA ASP A 164 26.83 21.06 9.21
C ASP A 164 27.07 21.03 10.73
N PHE A 165 27.79 20.02 11.23
CA PHE A 165 28.20 19.87 12.63
C PHE A 165 29.68 20.20 12.87
N ALA A 166 30.41 20.70 11.92
CA ALA A 166 31.77 21.15 12.15
C ALA A 166 31.76 22.36 13.08
N ALA A 167 32.26 22.17 14.30
CA ALA A 167 32.42 23.25 15.28
C ALA A 167 33.23 24.41 14.70
N PRO A 168 32.90 25.67 15.04
CA PRO A 168 33.69 26.79 14.59
C PRO A 168 35.14 26.64 15.04
N ARG A 169 36.05 26.69 14.09
CA ARG A 169 37.49 26.74 14.39
C ARG A 169 37.78 28.04 15.10
N THR A 170 38.19 27.96 16.36
CA THR A 170 38.79 29.07 17.15
C THR A 170 40.11 29.50 16.55
#